data_e119296dea3d264b9f9e8de65aeed554
#
_entry.id   e119296dea3d264b9f9e8de65aeed554
#
_cell.length_a   1.000
_cell.length_b   1.000
_cell.length_c   1.000
_cell.angle_alpha   90.00
_cell.angle_beta   90.00
_cell.angle_gamma   90.00
#
_symmetry.space_group_name_H-M   'P 1'
#
loop_
_entity.id
_entity.type
_entity.pdbx_description
1 polymer ?
#
loop_
_entity_poly.entity_id
_entity_poly.type
_entity_poly.pdbx_seq_one_letter_code
_entity_poly.pdbx_strand_id
1 'polypeptide(L)'
;AQNLTAKLVDAFGNPITNATVYFTVNGKVYAKTTDKNGTASMGIGLVPNEYKVNAVFNGTKDYDKATANATVTIKNTVFGNDTTLYFCNGTKYVAKFLDSNGKALANTTVKFNINGVFYTRVTDENGTASLTIKLDPKSYVITAYNPATGEERANNITVMPTLVTKDLSMKYRDGSNFTALTLDGQG
;
A
#
# COMPACT_ATOMS: atom_id res chain seq x y z
N ALA A 1 -8.96 14.64 -6.18
CA ALA A 1 -7.58 14.22 -6.49
C ALA A 1 -6.72 15.46 -6.75
N GLN A 2 -5.50 15.47 -6.21
CA GLN A 2 -4.54 16.53 -6.51
C GLN A 2 -3.82 16.22 -7.82
N ASN A 3 -3.57 17.27 -8.62
CA ASN A 3 -2.82 17.14 -9.85
C ASN A 3 -1.36 17.60 -9.64
N LEU A 4 -0.44 16.94 -10.33
CA LEU A 4 0.89 17.49 -10.55
C LEU A 4 0.78 18.66 -11.52
N THR A 5 1.39 19.82 -11.16
CA THR A 5 1.36 21.01 -11.99
C THR A 5 2.75 21.58 -12.19
N ALA A 6 3.00 22.16 -13.35
CA ALA A 6 4.17 22.98 -13.64
C ALA A 6 3.71 24.30 -14.28
N LYS A 7 4.19 25.43 -13.75
CA LYS A 7 3.93 26.75 -14.32
C LYS A 7 5.11 27.17 -15.18
N LEU A 8 4.86 27.52 -16.42
CA LEU A 8 5.85 28.00 -17.37
C LEU A 8 5.62 29.49 -17.63
N VAL A 9 6.67 30.29 -17.39
CA VAL A 9 6.63 31.77 -17.55
C VAL A 9 7.89 32.20 -18.31
N ASP A 10 7.80 33.38 -18.95
CA ASP A 10 8.94 34.08 -19.54
C ASP A 10 9.81 34.77 -18.47
N ALA A 11 10.87 35.44 -18.91
CA ALA A 11 11.78 36.17 -18.02
C ALA A 11 11.14 37.34 -17.27
N PHE A 12 9.95 37.81 -17.70
CA PHE A 12 9.19 38.89 -17.09
C PHE A 12 8.04 38.40 -16.22
N GLY A 13 7.88 37.05 -16.10
CA GLY A 13 6.81 36.40 -15.33
C GLY A 13 5.48 36.23 -16.07
N ASN A 14 5.42 36.55 -17.37
CA ASN A 14 4.22 36.36 -18.16
C ASN A 14 4.02 34.86 -18.50
N PRO A 15 2.79 34.32 -18.50
CA PRO A 15 2.52 32.93 -18.80
C PRO A 15 2.85 32.59 -20.25
N ILE A 16 3.59 31.51 -20.47
CA ILE A 16 3.80 30.91 -21.79
C ILE A 16 2.69 29.86 -22.02
N THR A 17 1.78 30.19 -22.91
CA THR A 17 0.57 29.39 -23.21
C THR A 17 0.77 28.48 -24.40
N ASN A 18 -0.05 27.42 -24.52
CA ASN A 18 0.00 26.43 -25.61
C ASN A 18 1.39 25.80 -25.82
N ALA A 19 2.24 25.79 -24.78
CA ALA A 19 3.56 25.18 -24.80
C ALA A 19 3.51 23.75 -24.23
N THR A 20 4.29 22.85 -24.81
CA THR A 20 4.34 21.46 -24.34
C THR A 20 5.39 21.32 -23.23
N VAL A 21 4.95 20.85 -22.06
CA VAL A 21 5.81 20.44 -20.92
C VAL A 21 5.79 18.93 -20.80
N TYR A 22 6.96 18.32 -20.70
CA TYR A 22 7.16 16.88 -20.55
C TYR A 22 7.41 16.56 -19.08
N PHE A 23 6.49 15.84 -18.44
CA PHE A 23 6.66 15.33 -17.10
C PHE A 23 7.23 13.91 -17.16
N THR A 24 8.34 13.67 -16.49
CA THR A 24 8.88 12.32 -16.27
C THR A 24 8.63 11.93 -14.81
N VAL A 25 7.86 10.86 -14.59
CA VAL A 25 7.58 10.28 -13.28
C VAL A 25 7.53 8.77 -13.36
N ASN A 26 8.15 8.08 -12.42
CA ASN A 26 8.23 6.62 -12.37
C ASN A 26 8.66 6.01 -13.74
N GLY A 27 9.68 6.62 -14.37
CA GLY A 27 10.24 6.18 -15.66
C GLY A 27 9.36 6.43 -16.89
N LYS A 28 8.17 7.04 -16.74
CA LYS A 28 7.27 7.37 -17.84
C LYS A 28 7.26 8.85 -18.12
N VAL A 29 7.16 9.20 -19.42
CA VAL A 29 7.10 10.58 -19.90
C VAL A 29 5.67 10.90 -20.33
N TYR A 30 5.16 12.05 -19.89
CA TYR A 30 3.82 12.54 -20.21
C TYR A 30 3.91 13.96 -20.76
N ALA A 31 3.46 14.18 -22.00
CA ALA A 31 3.35 15.50 -22.61
C ALA A 31 2.04 16.18 -22.18
N LYS A 32 2.13 17.41 -21.67
CA LYS A 32 0.98 18.24 -21.29
C LYS A 32 1.17 19.65 -21.82
N THR A 33 0.08 20.24 -22.30
CA THR A 33 0.08 21.60 -22.84
C THR A 33 -0.27 22.60 -21.75
N THR A 34 0.41 23.73 -21.71
CA THR A 34 0.11 24.82 -20.77
C THR A 34 -1.20 25.52 -21.16
N ASP A 35 -2.01 25.85 -20.16
CA ASP A 35 -3.25 26.60 -20.27
C ASP A 35 -3.01 28.13 -20.41
N LYS A 36 -4.07 28.92 -20.37
CA LYS A 36 -4.03 30.39 -20.42
C LYS A 36 -3.24 31.05 -19.28
N ASN A 37 -2.98 30.33 -18.21
CA ASN A 37 -2.19 30.77 -17.06
C ASN A 37 -0.74 30.27 -17.13
N GLY A 38 -0.34 29.63 -18.23
CA GLY A 38 0.96 28.98 -18.38
C GLY A 38 1.11 27.70 -17.56
N THR A 39 0.02 27.05 -17.13
CA THR A 39 0.06 25.88 -16.26
C THR A 39 -0.21 24.59 -17.05
N ALA A 40 0.75 23.68 -17.04
CA ALA A 40 0.56 22.31 -17.46
C ALA A 40 0.18 21.44 -16.25
N SER A 41 -0.80 20.55 -16.38
CA SER A 41 -1.26 19.71 -15.28
C SER A 41 -1.54 18.27 -15.71
N MET A 42 -1.33 17.31 -14.78
CA MET A 42 -1.69 15.92 -14.96
C MET A 42 -2.11 15.27 -13.64
N GLY A 43 -3.10 14.37 -13.70
CA GLY A 43 -3.45 13.50 -12.58
C GLY A 43 -2.37 12.42 -12.36
N ILE A 44 -2.19 12.02 -11.11
CA ILE A 44 -1.26 10.95 -10.73
C ILE A 44 -2.06 9.77 -10.18
N GLY A 45 -1.97 8.62 -10.85
CA GLY A 45 -2.58 7.34 -10.43
C GLY A 45 -1.50 6.32 -10.09
N LEU A 46 -0.59 6.65 -9.17
CA LEU A 46 0.48 5.78 -8.71
C LEU A 46 0.17 5.25 -7.29
N VAL A 47 0.77 4.11 -6.93
CA VAL A 47 0.66 3.53 -5.58
C VAL A 47 1.36 4.40 -4.54
N PRO A 48 1.03 4.25 -3.24
CA PRO A 48 1.72 4.97 -2.17
C PRO A 48 3.23 4.78 -2.21
N ASN A 49 3.96 5.86 -2.40
CA ASN A 49 5.43 5.94 -2.39
C ASN A 49 5.87 7.40 -2.60
N GLU A 50 7.18 7.63 -2.56
CA GLU A 50 7.80 8.88 -2.98
C GLU A 50 8.33 8.77 -4.40
N TYR A 51 7.98 9.73 -5.26
CA TYR A 51 8.36 9.77 -6.66
C TYR A 51 9.10 11.05 -6.99
N LYS A 52 10.26 10.93 -7.63
CA LYS A 52 10.95 12.07 -8.26
C LYS A 52 10.26 12.40 -9.56
N VAL A 53 9.99 13.68 -9.76
CA VAL A 53 9.37 14.22 -10.97
C VAL A 53 10.33 15.21 -11.60
N ASN A 54 10.52 15.09 -12.90
CA ASN A 54 11.22 16.07 -13.71
C ASN A 54 10.22 16.66 -14.72
N ALA A 55 10.13 17.98 -14.80
CA ALA A 55 9.35 18.69 -15.81
C ALA A 55 10.30 19.41 -16.76
N VAL A 56 10.13 19.21 -18.06
CA VAL A 56 10.99 19.77 -19.11
C VAL A 56 10.14 20.50 -20.14
N PHE A 57 10.48 21.74 -20.41
CA PHE A 57 10.10 22.49 -21.59
C PHE A 57 11.31 22.54 -22.52
N ASN A 58 11.20 22.06 -23.74
CA ASN A 58 12.33 21.95 -24.68
C ASN A 58 12.70 23.29 -25.37
N GLY A 59 11.97 24.35 -25.08
CA GLY A 59 12.14 25.64 -25.75
C GLY A 59 11.35 25.73 -27.06
N THR A 60 11.36 26.92 -27.62
CA THR A 60 10.88 27.26 -28.97
C THR A 60 11.87 28.22 -29.62
N LYS A 61 11.54 28.75 -30.79
CA LYS A 61 12.36 29.81 -31.39
C LYS A 61 12.41 31.11 -30.55
N ASP A 62 11.41 31.33 -29.69
CA ASP A 62 11.23 32.54 -28.90
C ASP A 62 11.55 32.38 -27.41
N TYR A 63 11.69 31.14 -26.94
CA TYR A 63 11.90 30.80 -25.54
C TYR A 63 12.96 29.69 -25.36
N ASP A 64 13.85 29.86 -24.41
CA ASP A 64 14.86 28.87 -24.07
C ASP A 64 14.27 27.65 -23.36
N LYS A 65 15.03 26.55 -23.38
CA LYS A 65 14.72 25.33 -22.63
C LYS A 65 14.67 25.63 -21.12
N ALA A 66 13.69 25.07 -20.45
CA ALA A 66 13.55 25.12 -19.00
C ALA A 66 13.33 23.73 -18.39
N THR A 67 13.85 23.51 -17.17
CA THR A 67 13.67 22.27 -16.41
C THR A 67 13.36 22.58 -14.96
N ALA A 68 12.51 21.75 -14.34
CA ALA A 68 12.22 21.80 -12.91
C ALA A 68 12.10 20.37 -12.35
N ASN A 69 12.52 20.20 -11.10
CA ASN A 69 12.41 18.95 -10.38
C ASN A 69 11.48 19.13 -9.17
N ALA A 70 10.71 18.10 -8.86
CA ALA A 70 9.85 18.06 -7.69
C ALA A 70 9.82 16.63 -7.12
N THR A 71 9.34 16.51 -5.89
CA THR A 71 9.04 15.23 -5.27
C THR A 71 7.55 15.15 -5.00
N VAL A 72 6.93 14.05 -5.41
CA VAL A 72 5.52 13.75 -5.11
C VAL A 72 5.48 12.60 -4.13
N THR A 73 4.89 12.82 -2.96
CA THR A 73 4.67 11.80 -1.94
C THR A 73 3.21 11.38 -1.92
N ILE A 74 2.95 10.13 -2.28
CA ILE A 74 1.63 9.51 -2.17
C ILE A 74 1.61 8.71 -0.88
N LYS A 75 0.74 9.11 0.06
CA LYS A 75 0.64 8.50 1.40
C LYS A 75 -0.27 7.28 1.38
N ASN A 76 0.05 6.29 2.24
CA ASN A 76 -0.83 5.16 2.48
C ASN A 76 -2.15 5.61 3.10
N THR A 77 -3.21 4.89 2.77
CA THR A 77 -4.55 5.02 3.38
C THR A 77 -5.02 3.72 4.02
N VAL A 78 -4.19 2.65 3.92
CA VAL A 78 -4.39 1.37 4.61
C VAL A 78 -3.14 1.07 5.44
N PHE A 79 -3.35 0.74 6.72
CA PHE A 79 -2.29 0.43 7.68
C PHE A 79 -2.62 -0.89 8.37
N GLY A 80 -1.81 -1.90 8.16
CA GLY A 80 -1.85 -3.19 8.82
C GLY A 80 -0.43 -3.68 9.06
N ASN A 81 -0.25 -4.60 9.98
CA ASN A 81 1.05 -5.17 10.33
C ASN A 81 1.06 -6.68 10.09
N ASP A 82 2.25 -7.22 9.83
CA ASP A 82 2.46 -8.65 9.86
C ASP A 82 2.10 -9.19 11.25
N THR A 83 1.48 -10.36 11.28
CA THR A 83 0.93 -10.93 12.53
C THR A 83 1.36 -12.37 12.67
N THR A 84 1.96 -12.72 13.81
CA THR A 84 2.26 -14.09 14.20
C THR A 84 1.35 -14.49 15.35
N LEU A 85 0.76 -15.69 15.27
CA LEU A 85 -0.17 -16.20 16.27
C LEU A 85 -0.04 -17.71 16.41
N TYR A 86 -0.46 -18.26 17.53
CA TYR A 86 -0.65 -19.70 17.68
C TYR A 86 -2.03 -20.13 17.21
N PHE A 87 -2.13 -21.36 16.72
CA PHE A 87 -3.36 -21.91 16.18
C PHE A 87 -4.55 -21.74 17.15
N CYS A 88 -5.64 -21.20 16.63
CA CYS A 88 -6.90 -21.00 17.37
C CYS A 88 -6.81 -20.14 18.67
N ASN A 89 -5.80 -19.31 18.86
CA ASN A 89 -5.66 -18.48 20.07
C ASN A 89 -6.55 -17.22 20.11
N GLY A 90 -7.38 -17.00 19.07
CA GLY A 90 -8.31 -15.86 19.01
C GLY A 90 -7.70 -14.55 18.50
N THR A 91 -6.42 -14.54 18.12
CA THR A 91 -5.75 -13.34 17.58
C THR A 91 -6.46 -12.82 16.34
N LYS A 92 -6.56 -11.50 16.24
CA LYS A 92 -7.15 -10.81 15.11
C LYS A 92 -6.08 -10.08 14.31
N TYR A 93 -6.16 -10.18 12.99
CA TYR A 93 -5.53 -9.18 12.14
C TYR A 93 -6.32 -7.88 12.22
N VAL A 94 -5.63 -6.76 12.35
CA VAL A 94 -6.22 -5.43 12.49
C VAL A 94 -5.67 -4.52 11.40
N ALA A 95 -6.53 -3.78 10.71
CA ALA A 95 -6.12 -2.76 9.76
C ALA A 95 -6.92 -1.47 9.96
N LYS A 96 -6.24 -0.33 9.79
CA LYS A 96 -6.82 1.02 9.81
C LYS A 96 -6.93 1.55 8.39
N PHE A 97 -8.04 2.21 8.10
CA PHE A 97 -8.38 2.76 6.80
C PHE A 97 -8.63 4.26 6.91
N LEU A 98 -8.07 5.02 5.97
CA LEU A 98 -8.29 6.46 5.84
C LEU A 98 -8.94 6.76 4.48
N ASP A 99 -9.63 7.90 4.39
CA ASP A 99 -10.05 8.46 3.12
C ASP A 99 -8.90 9.16 2.38
N SER A 100 -9.16 9.70 1.20
CA SER A 100 -8.16 10.43 0.38
C SER A 100 -7.62 11.71 1.02
N ASN A 101 -8.28 12.21 2.08
CA ASN A 101 -7.86 13.40 2.85
C ASN A 101 -7.08 13.02 4.12
N GLY A 102 -6.91 11.71 4.37
CA GLY A 102 -6.24 11.19 5.56
C GLY A 102 -7.12 11.13 6.81
N LYS A 103 -8.44 11.32 6.66
CA LYS A 103 -9.42 11.17 7.75
C LYS A 103 -9.80 9.69 7.92
N ALA A 104 -10.06 9.28 9.16
CA ALA A 104 -10.53 7.93 9.47
C ALA A 104 -11.78 7.56 8.65
N LEU A 105 -11.74 6.41 7.97
CA LEU A 105 -12.84 5.88 7.18
C LEU A 105 -13.80 5.11 8.11
N ALA A 106 -14.64 5.86 8.84
CA ALA A 106 -15.55 5.32 9.85
C ALA A 106 -16.80 4.67 9.24
N ASN A 107 -17.34 3.67 9.94
CA ASN A 107 -18.61 3.00 9.62
C ASN A 107 -18.72 2.55 8.14
N THR A 108 -17.59 2.14 7.57
CA THR A 108 -17.48 1.79 6.16
C THR A 108 -17.19 0.30 5.99
N THR A 109 -17.85 -0.34 5.03
CA THR A 109 -17.58 -1.74 4.69
C THR A 109 -16.29 -1.85 3.92
N VAL A 110 -15.30 -2.56 4.50
CA VAL A 110 -14.00 -2.88 3.90
C VAL A 110 -13.91 -4.39 3.63
N LYS A 111 -12.94 -4.79 2.82
CA LYS A 111 -12.71 -6.20 2.47
C LYS A 111 -11.32 -6.64 2.86
N PHE A 112 -11.22 -7.89 3.32
CA PHE A 112 -9.98 -8.63 3.49
C PHE A 112 -10.01 -9.85 2.58
N ASN A 113 -8.89 -10.18 1.96
CA ASN A 113 -8.67 -11.47 1.30
C ASN A 113 -7.56 -12.22 2.04
N ILE A 114 -7.80 -13.45 2.44
CA ILE A 114 -6.77 -14.35 2.95
C ILE A 114 -7.08 -15.77 2.44
N ASN A 115 -6.05 -16.45 1.96
CA ASN A 115 -6.18 -17.81 1.42
C ASN A 115 -7.26 -17.92 0.31
N GLY A 116 -7.41 -16.87 -0.53
CA GLY A 116 -8.39 -16.81 -1.61
C GLY A 116 -9.84 -16.53 -1.18
N VAL A 117 -10.10 -16.40 0.13
CA VAL A 117 -11.43 -16.11 0.67
C VAL A 117 -11.57 -14.62 1.01
N PHE A 118 -12.67 -14.01 0.58
CA PHE A 118 -13.01 -12.63 0.88
C PHE A 118 -13.90 -12.54 2.12
N TYR A 119 -13.54 -11.62 3.02
CA TYR A 119 -14.27 -11.29 4.23
C TYR A 119 -14.60 -9.80 4.22
N THR A 120 -15.86 -9.46 4.49
CA THR A 120 -16.29 -8.07 4.68
C THR A 120 -16.34 -7.74 6.18
N ARG A 121 -15.92 -6.53 6.54
CA ARG A 121 -16.00 -5.98 7.89
C ARG A 121 -16.40 -4.52 7.80
N VAL A 122 -17.03 -4.02 8.85
CA VAL A 122 -17.33 -2.59 8.99
C VAL A 122 -16.28 -1.99 9.91
N THR A 123 -15.72 -0.86 9.51
CA THR A 123 -14.77 -0.10 10.34
C THR A 123 -15.47 0.58 11.50
N ASP A 124 -14.79 0.72 12.61
CA ASP A 124 -15.24 1.52 13.76
C ASP A 124 -15.09 3.04 13.48
N GLU A 125 -15.35 3.86 14.50
CA GLU A 125 -15.24 5.34 14.43
C GLU A 125 -13.82 5.83 14.13
N ASN A 126 -12.80 5.02 14.45
CA ASN A 126 -11.40 5.30 14.20
C ASN A 126 -10.92 4.81 12.82
N GLY A 127 -11.84 4.25 12.01
CA GLY A 127 -11.53 3.66 10.72
C GLY A 127 -10.83 2.29 10.81
N THR A 128 -10.99 1.57 11.92
CA THR A 128 -10.32 0.29 12.18
C THR A 128 -11.27 -0.88 11.95
N ALA A 129 -10.81 -1.90 11.24
CA ALA A 129 -11.52 -3.17 11.08
C ALA A 129 -10.62 -4.35 11.45
N SER A 130 -11.20 -5.44 11.90
CA SER A 130 -10.46 -6.62 12.31
C SER A 130 -11.05 -7.92 11.78
N LEU A 131 -10.18 -8.92 11.59
CA LEU A 131 -10.55 -10.27 11.18
C LEU A 131 -9.89 -11.29 12.12
N THR A 132 -10.68 -12.11 12.81
CA THR A 132 -10.15 -13.22 13.61
C THR A 132 -9.56 -14.27 12.68
N ILE A 133 -8.33 -14.68 12.94
CA ILE A 133 -7.62 -15.69 12.14
C ILE A 133 -7.93 -17.07 12.71
N LYS A 134 -8.52 -17.92 11.86
CA LYS A 134 -8.85 -19.33 12.16
C LYS A 134 -8.37 -20.23 11.02
N LEU A 135 -7.06 -20.20 10.79
CA LEU A 135 -6.41 -20.95 9.72
C LEU A 135 -5.41 -21.92 10.31
N ASP A 136 -5.17 -23.02 9.61
CA ASP A 136 -4.19 -24.04 10.01
C ASP A 136 -2.77 -23.46 10.11
N PRO A 137 -1.88 -24.11 10.90
CA PRO A 137 -0.48 -23.70 11.02
C PRO A 137 0.23 -23.63 9.68
N LYS A 138 0.54 -22.40 9.26
CA LYS A 138 1.17 -22.08 7.97
C LYS A 138 1.39 -20.56 7.86
N SER A 139 2.15 -20.16 6.85
CA SER A 139 2.24 -18.75 6.45
C SER A 139 1.22 -18.42 5.36
N TYR A 140 0.57 -17.27 5.48
CA TYR A 140 -0.43 -16.74 4.56
C TYR A 140 -0.15 -15.27 4.27
N VAL A 141 -0.74 -14.76 3.19
CA VAL A 141 -0.81 -13.32 2.92
C VAL A 141 -2.26 -12.89 3.09
N ILE A 142 -2.48 -11.84 3.90
CA ILE A 142 -3.76 -11.16 3.97
C ILE A 142 -3.66 -9.84 3.20
N THR A 143 -4.66 -9.54 2.38
CA THR A 143 -4.76 -8.27 1.66
C THR A 143 -5.99 -7.51 2.16
N ALA A 144 -5.79 -6.27 2.59
CA ALA A 144 -6.83 -5.34 2.99
C ALA A 144 -7.12 -4.36 1.84
N TYR A 145 -8.40 -4.15 1.54
CA TYR A 145 -8.89 -3.33 0.43
C TYR A 145 -9.63 -2.10 0.94
N ASN A 146 -9.18 -0.91 0.56
CA ASN A 146 -9.82 0.35 0.88
C ASN A 146 -10.80 0.77 -0.23
N PRO A 147 -12.10 0.78 0.01
CA PRO A 147 -13.09 1.10 -1.03
C PRO A 147 -13.09 2.58 -1.43
N ALA A 148 -12.61 3.48 -0.56
CA ALA A 148 -12.62 4.92 -0.79
C ALA A 148 -11.45 5.37 -1.69
N THR A 149 -10.31 4.70 -1.62
CA THR A 149 -9.09 5.10 -2.34
C THR A 149 -8.63 4.08 -3.38
N GLY A 150 -9.12 2.84 -3.28
CA GLY A 150 -8.68 1.72 -4.10
C GLY A 150 -7.32 1.14 -3.68
N GLU A 151 -6.75 1.60 -2.55
CA GLU A 151 -5.49 1.05 -2.06
C GLU A 151 -5.68 -0.38 -1.54
N GLU A 152 -4.73 -1.23 -1.91
CA GLU A 152 -4.60 -2.60 -1.42
C GLU A 152 -3.32 -2.71 -0.60
N ARG A 153 -3.41 -3.31 0.60
CA ARG A 153 -2.27 -3.52 1.48
C ARG A 153 -2.17 -4.98 1.85
N ALA A 154 -1.03 -5.59 1.54
CA ALA A 154 -0.71 -6.96 1.92
C ALA A 154 0.15 -7.01 3.18
N ASN A 155 -0.15 -7.98 4.06
CA ASN A 155 0.65 -8.32 5.24
C ASN A 155 0.81 -9.84 5.36
N ASN A 156 1.85 -10.28 6.06
CA ASN A 156 2.08 -11.68 6.35
C ASN A 156 1.35 -12.11 7.62
N ILE A 157 0.71 -13.27 7.58
CA ILE A 157 0.10 -13.94 8.73
C ILE A 157 0.83 -15.26 8.92
N THR A 158 1.46 -15.46 10.07
CA THR A 158 2.12 -16.72 10.42
C THR A 158 1.35 -17.39 11.54
N VAL A 159 0.74 -18.53 11.25
CA VAL A 159 0.05 -19.36 12.25
C VAL A 159 0.99 -20.44 12.70
N MET A 160 1.34 -20.45 13.97
CA MET A 160 2.22 -21.41 14.62
C MET A 160 1.42 -22.61 15.12
N PRO A 161 1.98 -23.84 15.03
CA PRO A 161 1.32 -25.02 15.57
C PRO A 161 1.34 -25.01 17.11
N THR A 162 0.32 -25.61 17.70
CA THR A 162 0.22 -25.87 19.15
C THR A 162 0.57 -27.30 19.51
N LEU A 163 0.87 -28.15 18.52
CA LEU A 163 1.41 -29.50 18.68
C LEU A 163 2.75 -29.57 17.95
N VAL A 164 3.81 -29.87 18.68
CA VAL A 164 5.18 -29.93 18.13
C VAL A 164 5.77 -31.30 18.41
N THR A 165 6.35 -31.90 17.39
CA THR A 165 7.07 -33.16 17.46
C THR A 165 8.45 -33.02 16.85
N LYS A 166 9.35 -33.93 17.16
CA LYS A 166 10.67 -34.07 16.51
C LYS A 166 10.80 -35.42 15.89
N ASP A 167 11.51 -35.49 14.78
CA ASP A 167 11.86 -36.75 14.17
C ASP A 167 12.66 -37.59 15.16
N LEU A 168 12.33 -38.90 15.21
CA LEU A 168 13.00 -39.86 16.04
C LEU A 168 13.70 -40.94 15.15
N SER A 169 15.02 -41.03 15.30
CA SER A 169 15.80 -42.14 14.72
C SER A 169 16.21 -43.08 15.85
N MET A 170 15.86 -44.32 15.75
CA MET A 170 16.12 -45.32 16.81
C MET A 170 16.60 -46.65 16.23
N LYS A 171 17.31 -47.42 17.02
CA LYS A 171 17.61 -48.82 16.71
C LYS A 171 16.45 -49.72 17.13
N TYR A 172 16.36 -50.88 16.51
CA TYR A 172 15.33 -51.86 16.86
C TYR A 172 15.35 -52.15 18.36
N ARG A 173 14.25 -51.89 19.06
CA ARG A 173 14.04 -52.16 20.50
C ARG A 173 15.06 -51.46 21.43
N ASP A 174 15.54 -50.26 21.10
CA ASP A 174 16.49 -49.53 21.95
C ASP A 174 15.82 -48.76 23.12
N GLY A 175 14.48 -48.82 23.22
CA GLY A 175 13.72 -48.20 24.29
C GLY A 175 13.45 -46.70 24.09
N SER A 176 13.83 -46.09 22.94
CA SER A 176 13.52 -44.71 22.62
C SER A 176 12.02 -44.46 22.54
N ASN A 177 11.57 -43.32 22.98
CA ASN A 177 10.17 -42.89 22.94
C ASN A 177 9.96 -41.73 21.99
N PHE A 178 8.92 -41.84 21.16
CA PHE A 178 8.43 -40.66 20.42
C PHE A 178 7.68 -39.74 21.38
N THR A 179 8.03 -38.43 21.32
CA THR A 179 7.43 -37.43 22.17
C THR A 179 6.75 -36.34 21.36
N ALA A 180 5.64 -35.82 21.88
CA ALA A 180 4.94 -34.68 21.35
C ALA A 180 4.78 -33.66 22.48
N LEU A 181 5.02 -32.40 22.16
CA LEU A 181 4.80 -31.26 23.04
C LEU A 181 3.51 -30.53 22.61
N THR A 182 2.60 -30.33 23.55
CA THR A 182 1.44 -29.46 23.35
C THR A 182 1.74 -28.10 23.96
N LEU A 183 1.46 -27.04 23.19
CA LEU A 183 1.59 -25.65 23.62
C LEU A 183 0.21 -25.07 23.84
N ASP A 184 0.09 -24.11 24.74
CA ASP A 184 -1.11 -23.29 24.86
C ASP A 184 -1.15 -22.21 23.77
N GLY A 185 -2.15 -21.34 23.80
CA GLY A 185 -2.30 -20.24 22.82
C GLY A 185 -1.24 -19.13 22.94
N GLN A 186 -0.32 -19.24 23.89
CA GLN A 186 0.79 -18.32 24.09
C GLN A 186 2.15 -18.94 23.68
N GLY A 187 2.24 -20.24 23.50
CA GLY A 187 3.44 -20.99 23.10
C GLY A 187 4.20 -21.70 24.19
#